data_1f64d66d209462b14454b128eca8ef2b
#
_entry.id   1f64d66d209462b14454b128eca8ef2b
#
_cell.length_a   1.000
_cell.length_b   1.000
_cell.length_c   1.000
_cell.angle_alpha   90.00
_cell.angle_beta   90.00
_cell.angle_gamma   90.00
#
_symmetry.space_group_name_H-M   'P 1'
#
loop_
_entity.id
_entity.type
_entity.pdbx_description
1 polymer ?
#
loop_
_entity_poly.entity_id
_entity_poly.type
_entity_poly.pdbx_seq_one_letter_code
_entity_poly.pdbx_strand_id
1 'polypeptide(L)'
;MPFTKSVTIKLNNENLKDIEIIDTPGINDPISSREARTEDLLQECDVIFIVSPSGQFLSNEDIVLIDRITNKEGIQEIYIIASQIDNQLYGSEKVKNGGVLPKVLESISETLTKHTQEILNKNKEHLSPDIFKKFFKNDVLYSSGAIYSMLQSFENKQDWDANLQKIWENLNLHYPDYFNDNESAKINLSLLGNISTI
;
A
#
# COMPACT_ATOMS: atom_id res chain seq x y z
N MET A 1 26.93 -21.57 -1.24
CA MET A 1 26.12 -20.35 -1.05
C MET A 1 25.48 -20.40 0.32
N PRO A 2 25.56 -19.39 1.16
CA PRO A 2 24.84 -19.36 2.41
C PRO A 2 23.34 -19.26 2.11
N PHE A 3 22.57 -20.24 2.54
CA PHE A 3 21.12 -20.25 2.39
C PHE A 3 20.49 -19.63 3.63
N THR A 4 20.26 -18.32 3.62
CA THR A 4 19.44 -17.67 4.65
C THR A 4 17.99 -17.98 4.34
N LYS A 5 17.32 -18.74 5.22
CA LYS A 5 15.89 -19.10 5.05
C LYS A 5 14.95 -18.02 5.55
N SER A 6 15.30 -17.34 6.61
CA SER A 6 14.55 -16.20 7.19
C SER A 6 15.48 -15.36 8.04
N VAL A 7 15.08 -14.10 8.24
CA VAL A 7 15.74 -13.19 9.17
C VAL A 7 14.67 -12.66 10.10
N THR A 8 14.88 -12.79 11.42
CA THR A 8 14.01 -12.18 12.43
C THR A 8 14.72 -10.98 13.02
N ILE A 9 14.08 -9.82 12.94
CA ILE A 9 14.57 -8.57 13.50
C ILE A 9 13.65 -8.18 14.67
N LYS A 10 14.23 -8.03 15.87
CA LYS A 10 13.48 -7.55 17.03
C LYS A 10 13.64 -6.06 17.14
N LEU A 11 12.53 -5.33 17.18
CA LEU A 11 12.50 -3.89 17.32
C LEU A 11 11.99 -3.52 18.71
N ASN A 12 12.68 -2.57 19.36
CA ASN A 12 12.22 -1.98 20.61
C ASN A 12 11.24 -0.83 20.30
N ASN A 13 10.00 -1.18 19.98
CA ASN A 13 8.94 -0.24 19.63
C ASN A 13 7.65 -0.65 20.35
N GLU A 14 7.13 0.19 21.20
CA GLU A 14 5.90 -0.05 21.98
C GLU A 14 4.68 -0.36 21.08
N ASN A 15 4.60 0.25 19.89
CA ASN A 15 3.51 0.01 18.92
C ASN A 15 3.56 -1.38 18.29
N LEU A 16 4.70 -2.08 18.39
CA LEU A 16 4.90 -3.43 17.86
C LEU A 16 4.91 -4.47 18.96
N LYS A 17 4.53 -4.11 20.20
CA LYS A 17 4.47 -5.06 21.29
C LYS A 17 3.46 -6.15 21.00
N ASP A 18 3.92 -7.40 21.13
CA ASP A 18 3.11 -8.60 20.86
C ASP A 18 2.61 -8.72 19.39
N ILE A 19 3.25 -7.99 18.47
CA ILE A 19 2.98 -8.07 17.03
C ILE A 19 4.20 -8.66 16.32
N GLU A 20 3.97 -9.63 15.45
CA GLU A 20 4.95 -10.14 14.50
C GLU A 20 4.54 -9.71 13.08
N ILE A 21 5.44 -9.00 12.38
CA ILE A 21 5.23 -8.59 10.99
C ILE A 21 6.06 -9.53 10.11
N ILE A 22 5.40 -10.21 9.19
CA ILE A 22 6.02 -11.14 8.24
C ILE A 22 6.02 -10.49 6.86
N ASP A 23 7.22 -10.14 6.36
CA ASP A 23 7.40 -9.74 4.97
C ASP A 23 7.59 -10.98 4.11
N THR A 24 6.75 -11.13 3.09
CA THR A 24 6.76 -12.31 2.21
C THR A 24 7.43 -11.99 0.88
N PRO A 25 8.16 -12.94 0.29
CA PRO A 25 8.60 -12.82 -1.10
C PRO A 25 7.42 -12.54 -2.04
N GLY A 26 7.62 -11.67 -3.02
CA GLY A 26 6.60 -11.41 -4.05
C GLY A 26 6.18 -12.69 -4.78
N ILE A 27 4.95 -12.73 -5.27
CA ILE A 27 4.35 -13.90 -5.93
C ILE A 27 5.12 -14.33 -7.18
N ASN A 28 5.76 -13.38 -7.84
CA ASN A 28 6.57 -13.61 -9.05
C ASN A 28 8.04 -13.96 -8.72
N ASP A 29 8.34 -14.40 -7.50
CA ASP A 29 9.70 -14.89 -7.21
C ASP A 29 9.93 -16.20 -7.99
N PRO A 30 10.92 -16.23 -8.89
CA PRO A 30 11.16 -17.40 -9.76
C PRO A 30 11.63 -18.65 -9.00
N ILE A 31 11.77 -18.55 -7.67
CA ILE A 31 12.21 -19.65 -6.81
C ILE A 31 10.99 -20.29 -6.14
N SER A 32 10.52 -21.41 -6.70
CA SER A 32 9.35 -22.15 -6.22
C SER A 32 9.40 -22.56 -4.72
N SER A 33 10.60 -22.72 -4.16
CA SER A 33 10.76 -23.01 -2.73
C SER A 33 10.38 -21.84 -1.81
N ARG A 34 10.31 -20.61 -2.34
CA ARG A 34 9.87 -19.43 -1.60
C ARG A 34 8.35 -19.29 -1.63
N GLU A 35 7.74 -19.73 -2.70
CA GLU A 35 6.28 -19.74 -2.86
C GLU A 35 5.61 -20.66 -1.81
N ALA A 36 6.06 -21.91 -1.70
CA ALA A 36 5.55 -22.85 -0.70
C ALA A 36 5.71 -22.32 0.74
N ARG A 37 6.79 -21.59 1.01
CA ARG A 37 7.02 -20.99 2.32
C ARG A 37 6.08 -19.81 2.59
N THR A 38 5.79 -18.98 1.60
CA THR A 38 4.79 -17.92 1.73
C THR A 38 3.43 -18.50 2.10
N GLU A 39 3.06 -19.62 1.50
CA GLU A 39 1.81 -20.34 1.82
C GLU A 39 1.80 -20.84 3.27
N ASP A 40 2.89 -21.41 3.76
CA ASP A 40 3.00 -21.85 5.16
C ASP A 40 2.86 -20.68 6.14
N LEU A 41 3.55 -19.56 5.87
CA LEU A 41 3.50 -18.36 6.71
C LEU A 41 2.11 -17.71 6.74
N LEU A 42 1.40 -17.70 5.61
CA LEU A 42 0.03 -17.18 5.55
C LEU A 42 -0.95 -17.96 6.44
N GLN A 43 -0.66 -19.23 6.78
CA GLN A 43 -1.50 -20.00 7.68
C GLN A 43 -1.42 -19.54 9.14
N GLU A 44 -0.36 -18.86 9.51
CA GLU A 44 -0.10 -18.39 10.87
C GLU A 44 -0.53 -16.94 11.08
N CYS A 45 -0.98 -16.24 10.02
CA CYS A 45 -1.33 -14.83 10.07
C CYS A 45 -2.79 -14.61 10.50
N ASP A 46 -3.01 -13.70 11.45
CA ASP A 46 -4.34 -13.20 11.81
C ASP A 46 -4.81 -12.10 10.84
N VAL A 47 -3.89 -11.27 10.37
CA VAL A 47 -4.15 -10.12 9.51
C VAL A 47 -3.27 -10.17 8.27
N ILE A 48 -3.85 -9.88 7.12
CA ILE A 48 -3.13 -9.84 5.84
C ILE A 48 -3.25 -8.47 5.21
N PHE A 49 -2.10 -7.92 4.81
CA PHE A 49 -2.01 -6.73 3.98
C PHE A 49 -1.63 -7.13 2.55
N ILE A 50 -2.53 -6.87 1.59
CA ILE A 50 -2.26 -7.02 0.16
C ILE A 50 -1.80 -5.68 -0.37
N VAL A 51 -0.50 -5.55 -0.62
CA VAL A 51 0.10 -4.29 -1.08
C VAL A 51 0.28 -4.35 -2.60
N SER A 52 -0.43 -3.49 -3.33
CA SER A 52 -0.37 -3.41 -4.79
C SER A 52 -0.02 -2.00 -5.24
N PRO A 53 0.88 -1.82 -6.24
CA PRO A 53 1.21 -0.50 -6.77
C PRO A 53 -0.01 0.16 -7.42
N SER A 54 -0.30 1.41 -7.09
CA SER A 54 -1.48 2.14 -7.60
C SER A 54 -1.52 2.28 -9.13
N GLY A 55 -0.36 2.22 -9.80
CA GLY A 55 -0.25 2.29 -11.27
C GLY A 55 -0.63 0.98 -11.99
N GLN A 56 -0.59 -0.16 -11.30
CA GLN A 56 -0.98 -1.48 -11.77
C GLN A 56 -1.82 -2.19 -10.70
N PHE A 57 -2.76 -1.46 -10.16
CA PHE A 57 -3.51 -1.85 -8.98
C PHE A 57 -4.35 -3.09 -9.21
N LEU A 58 -4.16 -4.07 -8.36
CA LEU A 58 -4.76 -5.40 -8.44
C LEU A 58 -4.52 -6.06 -9.80
N SER A 59 -3.25 -6.35 -10.08
CA SER A 59 -2.83 -7.12 -11.25
C SER A 59 -3.37 -8.56 -11.21
N ASN A 60 -3.17 -9.30 -12.30
CA ASN A 60 -3.54 -10.72 -12.31
C ASN A 60 -2.81 -11.53 -11.24
N GLU A 61 -1.58 -11.15 -10.90
CA GLU A 61 -0.77 -11.77 -9.86
C GLU A 61 -1.38 -11.53 -8.49
N ASP A 62 -1.87 -10.31 -8.22
CA ASP A 62 -2.56 -9.98 -6.97
C ASP A 62 -3.85 -10.80 -6.81
N ILE A 63 -4.58 -11.05 -7.91
CA ILE A 63 -5.79 -11.89 -7.91
C ILE A 63 -5.45 -13.35 -7.58
N VAL A 64 -4.36 -13.88 -8.14
CA VAL A 64 -3.89 -15.24 -7.81
C VAL A 64 -3.55 -15.34 -6.32
N LEU A 65 -2.96 -14.30 -5.73
CA LEU A 65 -2.71 -14.25 -4.30
C LEU A 65 -4.02 -14.25 -3.50
N ILE A 66 -4.97 -13.44 -3.89
CA ILE A 66 -6.29 -13.38 -3.26
C ILE A 66 -6.94 -14.77 -3.26
N ASP A 67 -6.92 -15.47 -4.38
CA ASP A 67 -7.45 -16.84 -4.50
C ASP A 67 -6.77 -17.83 -3.55
N ARG A 68 -5.44 -17.75 -3.42
CA ARG A 68 -4.68 -18.58 -2.46
C ARG A 68 -5.00 -18.28 -1.00
N ILE A 69 -5.14 -16.99 -0.65
CA ILE A 69 -5.49 -16.55 0.70
C ILE A 69 -6.88 -17.07 1.10
N THR A 70 -7.80 -17.12 0.17
CA THR A 70 -9.22 -17.49 0.44
C THR A 70 -9.41 -18.92 0.91
N ASN A 71 -8.46 -19.77 0.66
CA ASN A 71 -8.48 -21.16 1.11
C ASN A 71 -7.88 -21.36 2.53
N LYS A 72 -7.55 -20.27 3.24
CA LYS A 72 -6.92 -20.34 4.57
C LYS A 72 -7.95 -20.09 5.69
N GLU A 73 -7.95 -20.99 6.66
CA GLU A 73 -8.68 -20.80 7.90
C GLU A 73 -7.88 -19.92 8.88
N GLY A 74 -8.57 -19.15 9.71
CA GLY A 74 -7.93 -18.37 10.79
C GLY A 74 -7.71 -16.89 10.50
N ILE A 75 -7.68 -16.45 9.24
CA ILE A 75 -7.54 -15.03 8.88
C ILE A 75 -8.73 -14.23 9.45
N GLN A 76 -8.44 -13.21 10.25
CA GLN A 76 -9.44 -12.36 10.87
C GLN A 76 -9.75 -11.13 10.03
N GLU A 77 -8.73 -10.47 9.48
CA GLU A 77 -8.84 -9.23 8.72
C GLU A 77 -7.99 -9.27 7.45
N ILE A 78 -8.48 -8.61 6.39
CA ILE A 78 -7.76 -8.42 5.14
C ILE A 78 -7.86 -6.94 4.76
N TYR A 79 -6.72 -6.33 4.47
CA TYR A 79 -6.61 -4.97 3.99
C TYR A 79 -5.94 -4.94 2.62
N ILE A 80 -6.48 -4.13 1.71
CA ILE A 80 -5.86 -3.84 0.43
C ILE A 80 -5.25 -2.46 0.49
N ILE A 81 -3.97 -2.37 0.16
CA ILE A 81 -3.19 -1.14 0.22
C ILE A 81 -2.70 -0.78 -1.18
N ALA A 82 -3.15 0.36 -1.68
CA ALA A 82 -2.61 0.95 -2.90
C ALA A 82 -1.33 1.71 -2.55
N SER A 83 -0.19 1.15 -2.87
CA SER A 83 1.12 1.79 -2.68
C SER A 83 1.46 2.74 -3.82
N GLN A 84 2.48 3.59 -3.64
CA GLN A 84 2.96 4.54 -4.65
C GLN A 84 1.85 5.48 -5.16
N ILE A 85 0.99 5.97 -4.24
CA ILE A 85 -0.12 6.84 -4.60
C ILE A 85 0.34 8.16 -5.23
N ASP A 86 1.56 8.60 -4.94
CA ASP A 86 2.21 9.76 -5.55
C ASP A 86 2.21 9.72 -7.07
N ASN A 87 2.27 8.54 -7.68
CA ASN A 87 2.22 8.36 -9.14
C ASN A 87 0.83 8.69 -9.74
N GLN A 88 -0.24 8.73 -8.94
CA GLN A 88 -1.61 8.99 -9.40
C GLN A 88 -2.02 10.46 -9.28
N LEU A 89 -1.24 11.27 -8.58
CA LEU A 89 -1.60 12.66 -8.26
C LEU A 89 -1.66 13.61 -9.47
N TYR A 90 -1.03 13.24 -10.59
CA TYR A 90 -0.83 14.16 -11.73
C TYR A 90 -1.72 13.85 -12.93
N GLY A 91 -2.54 12.80 -12.84
CA GLY A 91 -3.36 12.28 -13.93
C GLY A 91 -4.74 12.94 -14.10
N SER A 92 -5.67 12.16 -14.66
CA SER A 92 -7.04 12.60 -14.94
C SER A 92 -7.79 13.09 -13.70
N GLU A 93 -7.55 12.48 -12.55
CA GLU A 93 -8.23 12.84 -11.30
C GLU A 93 -7.87 14.25 -10.83
N LYS A 94 -6.62 14.71 -11.06
CA LYS A 94 -6.24 16.09 -10.83
C LYS A 94 -7.07 17.06 -11.68
N VAL A 95 -7.22 16.76 -12.97
CA VAL A 95 -7.96 17.61 -13.92
C VAL A 95 -9.44 17.68 -13.52
N LYS A 96 -10.06 16.54 -13.23
CA LYS A 96 -11.48 16.45 -12.82
C LYS A 96 -11.76 17.24 -11.55
N ASN A 97 -10.82 17.27 -10.61
CA ASN A 97 -10.97 17.89 -9.30
C ASN A 97 -10.35 19.30 -9.21
N GLY A 98 -10.03 19.92 -10.37
CA GLY A 98 -9.51 21.29 -10.41
C GLY A 98 -8.19 21.51 -9.65
N GLY A 99 -7.38 20.45 -9.45
CA GLY A 99 -6.13 20.53 -8.71
C GLY A 99 -6.28 20.67 -7.19
N VAL A 100 -7.46 20.45 -6.63
CA VAL A 100 -7.70 20.49 -5.17
C VAL A 100 -7.25 19.17 -4.57
N LEU A 101 -6.07 19.13 -3.92
CA LEU A 101 -5.39 17.91 -3.47
C LEU A 101 -6.29 16.98 -2.63
N PRO A 102 -7.03 17.43 -1.60
CA PRO A 102 -7.93 16.55 -0.86
C PRO A 102 -8.98 15.86 -1.73
N LYS A 103 -9.58 16.59 -2.68
CA LYS A 103 -10.56 16.02 -3.61
C LYS A 103 -9.95 15.03 -4.59
N VAL A 104 -8.70 15.27 -5.01
CA VAL A 104 -7.95 14.33 -5.85
C VAL A 104 -7.72 13.03 -5.11
N LEU A 105 -7.29 13.09 -3.85
CA LEU A 105 -7.09 11.89 -3.02
C LEU A 105 -8.38 11.10 -2.79
N GLU A 106 -9.47 11.79 -2.45
CA GLU A 106 -10.80 11.20 -2.29
C GLU A 106 -11.23 10.49 -3.58
N SER A 107 -11.14 11.15 -4.72
CA SER A 107 -11.50 10.60 -6.03
C SER A 107 -10.64 9.39 -6.43
N ILE A 108 -9.35 9.41 -6.12
CA ILE A 108 -8.46 8.26 -6.34
C ILE A 108 -8.87 7.10 -5.44
N SER A 109 -9.10 7.33 -4.14
CA SER A 109 -9.53 6.31 -3.18
C SER A 109 -10.85 5.65 -3.60
N GLU A 110 -11.84 6.44 -3.99
CA GLU A 110 -13.12 5.94 -4.51
C GLU A 110 -12.93 5.08 -5.77
N THR A 111 -12.08 5.53 -6.70
CA THR A 111 -11.78 4.80 -7.94
C THR A 111 -11.12 3.46 -7.66
N LEU A 112 -10.15 3.43 -6.74
CA LEU A 112 -9.46 2.19 -6.34
C LEU A 112 -10.41 1.24 -5.61
N THR A 113 -11.24 1.75 -4.70
CA THR A 113 -12.25 0.95 -3.98
C THR A 113 -13.27 0.35 -4.95
N LYS A 114 -13.77 1.15 -5.89
CA LYS A 114 -14.71 0.66 -6.92
C LYS A 114 -14.07 -0.42 -7.80
N HIS A 115 -12.84 -0.20 -8.26
CA HIS A 115 -12.09 -1.17 -9.04
C HIS A 115 -11.90 -2.50 -8.28
N THR A 116 -11.54 -2.42 -7.01
CA THR A 116 -11.44 -3.59 -6.12
C THR A 116 -12.76 -4.36 -6.06
N GLN A 117 -13.87 -3.66 -5.83
CA GLN A 117 -15.19 -4.26 -5.76
C GLN A 117 -15.57 -4.96 -7.08
N GLU A 118 -15.28 -4.34 -8.22
CA GLU A 118 -15.54 -4.95 -9.54
C GLU A 118 -14.74 -6.24 -9.75
N ILE A 119 -13.45 -6.25 -9.38
CA ILE A 119 -12.59 -7.43 -9.50
C ILE A 119 -13.04 -8.55 -8.56
N LEU A 120 -13.30 -8.25 -7.30
CA LEU A 120 -13.76 -9.22 -6.32
C LEU A 120 -15.12 -9.83 -6.73
N ASN A 121 -16.03 -9.01 -7.25
CA ASN A 121 -17.32 -9.49 -7.73
C ASN A 121 -17.18 -10.42 -8.94
N LYS A 122 -16.26 -10.16 -9.86
CA LYS A 122 -15.96 -11.03 -11.01
C LYS A 122 -15.43 -12.39 -10.57
N ASN A 123 -14.69 -12.43 -9.47
CA ASN A 123 -14.04 -13.63 -8.95
C ASN A 123 -14.80 -14.25 -7.76
N LYS A 124 -16.04 -13.80 -7.49
CA LYS A 124 -16.81 -14.21 -6.32
C LYS A 124 -17.02 -15.73 -6.18
N GLU A 125 -17.09 -16.44 -7.31
CA GLU A 125 -17.30 -17.90 -7.32
C GLU A 125 -16.08 -18.68 -6.80
N HIS A 126 -14.90 -18.06 -6.85
CA HIS A 126 -13.65 -18.64 -6.36
C HIS A 126 -13.37 -18.29 -4.90
N LEU A 127 -14.07 -17.29 -4.34
CA LEU A 127 -13.87 -16.81 -2.98
C LEU A 127 -14.86 -17.44 -2.01
N SER A 128 -14.40 -17.88 -0.83
CA SER A 128 -15.33 -18.28 0.22
C SER A 128 -16.19 -17.09 0.65
N PRO A 129 -17.47 -17.31 1.05
CA PRO A 129 -18.35 -16.22 1.47
C PRO A 129 -17.82 -15.42 2.66
N ASP A 130 -17.06 -16.04 3.55
CA ASP A 130 -16.45 -15.39 4.71
C ASP A 130 -15.30 -14.47 4.29
N ILE A 131 -14.41 -14.95 3.46
CA ILE A 131 -13.30 -14.17 2.92
C ILE A 131 -13.81 -13.01 2.07
N PHE A 132 -14.81 -13.26 1.22
CA PHE A 132 -15.43 -12.20 0.42
C PHE A 132 -15.94 -11.05 1.31
N LYS A 133 -16.62 -11.36 2.44
CA LYS A 133 -17.07 -10.34 3.40
C LYS A 133 -15.90 -9.56 4.02
N LYS A 134 -14.79 -10.23 4.33
CA LYS A 134 -13.62 -9.59 4.93
C LYS A 134 -12.98 -8.56 3.99
N PHE A 135 -12.94 -8.85 2.69
CA PHE A 135 -12.47 -7.90 1.68
C PHE A 135 -13.36 -6.64 1.57
N PHE A 136 -14.67 -6.78 1.77
CA PHE A 136 -15.61 -5.65 1.68
C PHE A 136 -15.81 -4.92 3.00
N LYS A 137 -15.19 -5.38 4.08
CA LYS A 137 -15.31 -4.76 5.40
C LYS A 137 -14.53 -3.43 5.47
N ASN A 138 -13.41 -3.36 4.77
CA ASN A 138 -12.49 -2.23 4.82
C ASN A 138 -12.41 -1.56 3.45
N ASP A 139 -12.34 -0.22 3.45
CA ASP A 139 -12.00 0.54 2.24
C ASP A 139 -10.55 0.28 1.85
N VAL A 140 -10.23 0.55 0.58
CA VAL A 140 -8.85 0.49 0.10
C VAL A 140 -8.04 1.59 0.77
N LEU A 141 -7.00 1.20 1.48
CA LEU A 141 -6.04 2.13 2.03
C LEU A 141 -5.06 2.56 0.93
N TYR A 142 -4.49 3.74 1.05
CA TYR A 142 -3.43 4.18 0.15
C TYR A 142 -2.21 4.64 0.94
N SER A 143 -1.03 4.55 0.33
CA SER A 143 0.21 5.05 0.92
C SER A 143 1.26 5.39 -0.13
N SER A 144 2.26 6.17 0.28
CA SER A 144 3.49 6.35 -0.47
C SER A 144 4.69 6.29 0.48
N GLY A 145 5.48 5.23 0.36
CA GLY A 145 6.72 5.08 1.12
C GLY A 145 7.75 6.17 0.80
N ALA A 146 7.81 6.63 -0.45
CA ALA A 146 8.69 7.73 -0.85
C ALA A 146 8.30 9.03 -0.14
N ILE A 147 7.02 9.38 -0.14
CA ILE A 147 6.52 10.58 0.55
C ILE A 147 6.68 10.46 2.07
N TYR A 148 6.48 9.28 2.63
CA TYR A 148 6.74 9.06 4.06
C TYR A 148 8.23 9.26 4.39
N SER A 149 9.15 8.77 3.56
CA SER A 149 10.59 9.00 3.72
C SER A 149 10.94 10.48 3.62
N MET A 150 10.28 11.24 2.72
CA MET A 150 10.43 12.69 2.65
C MET A 150 9.98 13.38 3.94
N LEU A 151 8.86 12.96 4.52
CA LEU A 151 8.37 13.51 5.78
C LEU A 151 9.36 13.25 6.92
N GLN A 152 9.88 12.02 7.04
CA GLN A 152 10.83 11.64 8.09
C GLN A 152 12.17 12.39 7.98
N SER A 153 12.60 12.72 6.78
CA SER A 153 13.87 13.43 6.49
C SER A 153 13.67 14.87 6.07
N PHE A 154 12.52 15.48 6.37
CA PHE A 154 12.13 16.79 5.84
C PHE A 154 13.10 17.92 6.21
N GLU A 155 13.68 17.88 7.40
CA GLU A 155 14.66 18.87 7.86
C GLU A 155 15.99 18.78 7.08
N ASN A 156 16.26 17.64 6.45
CA ASN A 156 17.46 17.35 5.69
C ASN A 156 17.16 17.20 4.19
N LYS A 157 16.25 18.04 3.65
CA LYS A 157 15.83 18.01 2.22
C LYS A 157 17.00 18.09 1.22
N GLN A 158 18.10 18.69 1.60
CA GLN A 158 19.31 18.80 0.79
C GLN A 158 19.99 17.45 0.54
N ASP A 159 19.71 16.45 1.39
CA ASP A 159 20.31 15.11 1.31
C ASP A 159 19.40 14.11 0.56
N TRP A 160 18.23 14.55 0.09
CA TRP A 160 17.32 13.71 -0.68
C TRP A 160 17.97 13.25 -1.99
N ASP A 161 17.76 12.00 -2.33
CA ASP A 161 18.17 11.46 -3.61
C ASP A 161 17.39 12.09 -4.80
N ALA A 162 17.82 11.81 -6.01
CA ALA A 162 17.21 12.37 -7.22
C ALA A 162 15.72 12.00 -7.37
N ASN A 163 15.28 10.84 -6.85
CA ASN A 163 13.89 10.43 -6.91
C ASN A 163 13.03 11.27 -5.97
N LEU A 164 13.42 11.41 -4.71
CA LEU A 164 12.70 12.23 -3.73
C LEU A 164 12.68 13.71 -4.14
N GLN A 165 13.79 14.22 -4.67
CA GLN A 165 13.87 15.59 -5.22
C GLN A 165 12.86 15.77 -6.37
N LYS A 166 12.77 14.80 -7.28
CA LYS A 166 11.81 14.85 -8.39
C LYS A 166 10.35 14.81 -7.94
N ILE A 167 10.03 13.96 -6.95
CA ILE A 167 8.68 13.95 -6.36
C ILE A 167 8.36 15.31 -5.74
N TRP A 168 9.31 15.90 -4.99
CA TRP A 168 9.14 17.20 -4.38
C TRP A 168 8.89 18.33 -5.40
N GLU A 169 9.69 18.37 -6.48
CA GLU A 169 9.48 19.31 -7.58
C GLU A 169 8.09 19.18 -8.19
N ASN A 170 7.64 17.95 -8.44
CA ASN A 170 6.31 17.69 -9.00
C ASN A 170 5.19 18.14 -8.06
N LEU A 171 5.30 17.86 -6.75
CA LEU A 171 4.32 18.31 -5.76
C LEU A 171 4.21 19.83 -5.74
N ASN A 172 5.34 20.55 -5.69
CA ASN A 172 5.35 22.01 -5.72
C ASN A 172 4.82 22.58 -7.04
N LEU A 173 5.14 21.97 -8.17
CA LEU A 173 4.67 22.42 -9.49
C LEU A 173 3.15 22.22 -9.67
N HIS A 174 2.65 21.10 -9.19
CA HIS A 174 1.26 20.73 -9.46
C HIS A 174 0.27 21.10 -8.37
N TYR A 175 0.77 21.33 -7.14
CA TYR A 175 -0.02 21.64 -5.95
C TYR A 175 0.61 22.76 -5.12
N PRO A 176 0.98 23.92 -5.72
CA PRO A 176 1.75 24.97 -5.04
C PRO A 176 1.09 25.44 -3.75
N ASP A 177 -0.24 25.54 -3.69
CA ASP A 177 -0.97 26.03 -2.52
C ASP A 177 -0.86 25.12 -1.30
N TYR A 178 -0.44 23.86 -1.48
CA TYR A 178 -0.32 22.87 -0.44
C TYR A 178 1.11 22.66 0.06
N PHE A 179 2.10 23.21 -0.65
CA PHE A 179 3.53 23.02 -0.38
C PHE A 179 4.31 24.35 -0.31
N ASN A 180 3.62 25.47 -0.18
CA ASN A 180 4.17 26.82 -0.19
C ASN A 180 4.98 27.18 1.08
N ASP A 181 4.76 26.49 2.19
CA ASP A 181 5.50 26.63 3.45
C ASP A 181 5.77 25.26 4.08
N ASN A 182 6.71 25.23 5.03
CA ASN A 182 7.15 23.97 5.64
C ASN A 182 6.09 23.29 6.49
N GLU A 183 5.20 24.02 7.14
CA GLU A 183 4.15 23.46 8.00
C GLU A 183 3.08 22.80 7.15
N SER A 184 2.55 23.53 6.17
CA SER A 184 1.58 23.00 5.19
C SER A 184 2.15 21.80 4.45
N ALA A 185 3.43 21.87 4.04
CA ALA A 185 4.10 20.77 3.37
C ALA A 185 4.16 19.49 4.23
N LYS A 186 4.54 19.60 5.51
CA LYS A 186 4.59 18.43 6.41
C LYS A 186 3.23 17.81 6.64
N ILE A 187 2.17 18.63 6.79
CA ILE A 187 0.80 18.16 6.93
C ILE A 187 0.40 17.36 5.68
N ASN A 188 0.63 17.91 4.50
CA ASN A 188 0.23 17.27 3.25
C ASN A 188 1.09 16.03 2.92
N LEU A 189 2.39 16.04 3.24
CA LEU A 189 3.22 14.85 3.14
C LEU A 189 2.75 13.75 4.10
N SER A 190 2.29 14.08 5.31
CA SER A 190 1.71 13.11 6.25
C SER A 190 0.45 12.47 5.68
N LEU A 191 -0.45 13.25 5.09
CA LEU A 191 -1.66 12.75 4.45
C LEU A 191 -1.37 11.83 3.26
N LEU A 192 -0.38 12.18 2.43
CA LEU A 192 0.01 11.41 1.26
C LEU A 192 0.81 10.15 1.62
N GLY A 193 1.67 10.24 2.62
CA GLY A 193 2.42 9.09 3.13
C GLY A 193 1.51 8.05 3.76
N ASN A 194 0.54 8.51 4.55
CA ASN A 194 -0.57 7.77 5.17
C ASN A 194 -0.17 6.45 5.87
N ILE A 195 1.10 6.32 6.30
CA ILE A 195 1.58 5.09 6.96
C ILE A 195 1.08 5.00 8.41
N SER A 196 0.84 6.14 9.05
CA SER A 196 0.32 6.20 10.43
C SER A 196 -1.14 5.75 10.56
N THR A 197 -1.86 5.56 9.45
CA THR A 197 -3.25 5.08 9.40
C THR A 197 -3.33 3.58 9.13
N ILE A 198 -2.27 3.00 8.62
CA ILE A 198 -2.08 1.57 8.38
C ILE A 198 -1.48 0.91 9.60
#